data_8e2fa3d73e6aa2644889c79eb11f8612
#
_entry.id   8e2fa3d73e6aa2644889c79eb11f8612
#
_cell.length_a   1.000
_cell.length_b   1.000
_cell.length_c   1.000
_cell.angle_alpha   90.00
_cell.angle_beta   90.00
_cell.angle_gamma   90.00
#
_symmetry.space_group_name_H-M   'P 1'
#
loop_
_entity.id
_entity.type
_entity.pdbx_description
1 polymer ?
#
loop_
_entity_poly.entity_id
_entity_poly.type
_entity_poly.pdbx_seq_one_letter_code
_entity_poly.pdbx_strand_id
1 'polypeptide(L)'
;PTTEHNRYTLCDYIQMTRIRMFNEDNVDGPRISWILMPISIGGNLQAYFIVMESREFLDYYDEYSIRIAYLLLQSVYEQIVIAQSIGNIGFENLVLLALHSTGEDEERLLYQAGQQGISMNTRYTCVLFHQMNEELSARNSREQYIAVFKNSQLSKNAKLAFLDENTGVVLTELSDSVSYSQKDMEGMISDFEQKIVETFPKMELEFAVLREGKKMSELKSSVETCGKVMKLGKKLCPKKKIWDYEMIGPFAWLQIPEKELEQMLSEYLDMMKDEKNVELLRTLKVYLENNMNFSVTAEKIIAF
;
A
#
# COMPACT_ATOMS: atom_id res chain seq x y z
N PRO A 1 0.94 -21.78 33.60
CA PRO A 1 -0.33 -21.19 33.98
C PRO A 1 -1.48 -21.92 33.29
N THR A 2 -2.33 -22.57 34.09
CA THR A 2 -3.53 -23.24 33.60
C THR A 2 -4.58 -22.17 33.34
N THR A 3 -5.02 -22.04 32.10
CA THR A 3 -6.05 -21.07 31.72
C THR A 3 -7.37 -21.81 31.53
N GLU A 4 -8.34 -21.56 32.40
CA GLU A 4 -9.72 -22.01 32.22
C GLU A 4 -10.50 -20.98 31.40
N HIS A 5 -11.04 -21.41 30.26
CA HIS A 5 -11.88 -20.59 29.40
C HIS A 5 -13.36 -20.93 29.67
N ASN A 6 -14.10 -19.99 30.23
CA ASN A 6 -15.55 -20.09 30.30
C ASN A 6 -16.13 -19.09 29.27
N ARG A 7 -16.87 -19.61 28.28
CA ARG A 7 -17.53 -18.80 27.26
C ARG A 7 -18.97 -18.53 27.70
N TYR A 8 -19.32 -17.25 27.82
CA TYR A 8 -20.68 -16.80 28.13
C TYR A 8 -21.26 -16.12 26.89
N THR A 9 -22.45 -16.53 26.52
CA THR A 9 -23.25 -15.82 25.53
C THR A 9 -24.35 -15.10 26.30
N LEU A 10 -24.21 -13.80 26.52
CA LEU A 10 -25.17 -12.99 27.31
C LEU A 10 -26.41 -12.62 26.52
N CYS A 11 -26.30 -12.56 25.19
CA CYS A 11 -27.37 -12.54 24.21
C CYS A 11 -26.75 -13.00 22.88
N ASP A 12 -27.58 -13.28 21.89
CA ASP A 12 -27.14 -13.81 20.60
C ASP A 12 -26.12 -12.93 19.83
N TYR A 13 -25.86 -11.71 20.33
CA TYR A 13 -25.00 -10.72 19.68
C TYR A 13 -23.69 -10.40 20.41
N ILE A 14 -23.54 -10.79 21.67
CA ILE A 14 -22.35 -10.44 22.46
C ILE A 14 -21.65 -11.71 22.94
N GLN A 15 -20.44 -11.94 22.45
CA GLN A 15 -19.57 -13.02 22.95
C GLN A 15 -18.69 -12.47 24.05
N MET A 16 -18.84 -13.03 25.25
CA MET A 16 -18.00 -12.72 26.38
C MET A 16 -17.19 -13.96 26.77
N THR A 17 -15.89 -13.82 26.88
CA THR A 17 -15.00 -14.90 27.31
C THR A 17 -14.37 -14.50 28.62
N ARG A 18 -14.64 -15.25 29.69
CA ARG A 18 -13.99 -15.08 30.97
C ARG A 18 -12.75 -15.98 31.04
N ILE A 19 -11.60 -15.37 31.26
CA ILE A 19 -10.31 -16.05 31.38
C ILE A 19 -9.87 -15.92 32.83
N ARG A 20 -9.68 -17.05 33.51
CA ARG A 20 -9.11 -17.10 34.85
C ARG A 20 -7.65 -17.51 34.74
N MET A 21 -6.75 -16.66 35.20
CA MET A 21 -5.32 -16.96 35.28
C MET A 21 -4.98 -17.37 36.70
N PHE A 22 -4.37 -18.56 36.86
CA PHE A 22 -3.79 -19.04 38.11
C PHE A 22 -2.29 -18.77 38.06
N ASN A 23 -1.76 -18.12 39.09
CA ASN A 23 -0.32 -18.00 39.24
C ASN A 23 0.19 -19.30 39.87
N GLU A 24 1.05 -20.05 39.17
CA GLU A 24 1.58 -21.33 39.63
C GLU A 24 2.41 -21.22 40.90
N ASP A 25 3.00 -20.04 41.16
CA ASP A 25 3.87 -19.79 42.31
C ASP A 25 3.15 -19.37 43.60
N ASN A 26 1.83 -19.09 43.55
CA ASN A 26 1.04 -18.62 44.70
C ASN A 26 -0.36 -19.25 44.70
N VAL A 27 -0.47 -20.39 45.37
CA VAL A 27 -1.76 -21.12 45.53
C VAL A 27 -2.80 -20.30 46.29
N ASP A 28 -2.39 -19.29 47.09
CA ASP A 28 -3.22 -18.40 47.87
C ASP A 28 -3.28 -16.97 47.36
N GLY A 29 -2.74 -16.69 46.16
CA GLY A 29 -2.79 -15.35 45.54
C GLY A 29 -4.19 -14.95 45.07
N PRO A 30 -4.49 -13.64 44.94
CA PRO A 30 -5.79 -13.18 44.48
C PRO A 30 -6.03 -13.69 43.06
N ARG A 31 -7.14 -14.41 42.87
CA ARG A 31 -7.59 -14.90 41.55
C ARG A 31 -8.07 -13.69 40.75
N ILE A 32 -7.33 -13.31 39.72
CA ILE A 32 -7.72 -12.23 38.79
C ILE A 32 -8.46 -12.84 37.62
N SER A 33 -9.73 -12.53 37.48
CA SER A 33 -10.51 -12.88 36.30
C SER A 33 -10.54 -11.73 35.30
N TRP A 34 -10.43 -12.06 34.02
CA TRP A 34 -10.51 -11.10 32.94
C TRP A 34 -11.70 -11.46 32.04
N ILE A 35 -12.45 -10.46 31.66
CA ILE A 35 -13.53 -10.60 30.68
C ILE A 35 -13.06 -9.95 29.42
N LEU A 36 -13.01 -10.71 28.31
CA LEU A 36 -12.65 -10.23 26.98
C LEU A 36 -13.89 -10.26 26.10
N MET A 37 -14.17 -9.13 25.46
CA MET A 37 -15.26 -8.97 24.52
C MET A 37 -14.69 -8.41 23.21
N PRO A 38 -14.73 -9.15 22.10
CA PRO A 38 -14.21 -8.68 20.82
C PRO A 38 -15.13 -7.62 20.22
N ILE A 39 -14.55 -6.52 19.81
CA ILE A 39 -15.24 -5.48 19.02
C ILE A 39 -14.96 -5.78 17.57
N SER A 40 -15.96 -6.27 16.85
CA SER A 40 -15.85 -6.64 15.43
C SER A 40 -16.84 -5.83 14.60
N ILE A 41 -16.36 -5.29 13.46
CA ILE A 41 -17.17 -4.51 12.52
C ILE A 41 -17.03 -5.14 11.14
N GLY A 42 -18.15 -5.45 10.51
CA GLY A 42 -18.16 -6.11 9.20
C GLY A 42 -17.45 -7.48 9.19
N GLY A 43 -17.41 -8.19 10.33
CA GLY A 43 -16.69 -9.46 10.49
C GLY A 43 -15.20 -9.32 10.79
N ASN A 44 -14.64 -8.11 10.79
CA ASN A 44 -13.24 -7.85 11.09
C ASN A 44 -13.06 -7.42 12.55
N LEU A 45 -12.14 -8.07 13.26
CA LEU A 45 -11.79 -7.72 14.62
C LEU A 45 -11.03 -6.38 14.62
N GLN A 46 -11.57 -5.39 15.36
CA GLN A 46 -10.98 -4.06 15.51
C GLN A 46 -10.23 -3.92 16.83
N ALA A 47 -10.81 -4.42 17.90
CA ALA A 47 -10.27 -4.26 19.25
C ALA A 47 -10.83 -5.32 20.21
N TYR A 48 -10.29 -5.35 21.41
CA TYR A 48 -10.87 -6.09 22.53
C TYR A 48 -11.24 -5.11 23.64
N PHE A 49 -12.46 -5.21 24.15
CA PHE A 49 -12.85 -4.60 25.41
C PHE A 49 -12.49 -5.58 26.53
N ILE A 50 -11.63 -5.14 27.44
CA ILE A 50 -11.09 -5.98 28.51
C ILE A 50 -11.54 -5.39 29.85
N VAL A 51 -12.18 -6.20 30.67
CA VAL A 51 -12.56 -5.87 32.05
C VAL A 51 -11.82 -6.79 33.00
N MET A 52 -11.18 -6.21 34.00
CA MET A 52 -10.43 -6.93 35.03
C MET A 52 -11.20 -6.92 36.34
N GLU A 53 -11.50 -8.10 36.86
CA GLU A 53 -12.11 -8.28 38.20
C GLU A 53 -11.02 -8.21 39.27
N SER A 54 -10.98 -7.16 40.06
CA SER A 54 -9.86 -6.94 41.00
C SER A 54 -10.07 -7.43 42.45
N ARG A 55 -11.29 -7.57 42.94
CA ARG A 55 -11.54 -7.94 44.33
C ARG A 55 -12.76 -8.82 44.60
N GLU A 56 -13.85 -8.62 43.87
CA GLU A 56 -15.12 -9.35 44.06
C GLU A 56 -15.62 -9.83 42.69
N PHE A 57 -16.42 -10.89 42.70
CA PHE A 57 -17.10 -11.34 41.49
C PHE A 57 -18.09 -10.26 41.04
N LEU A 58 -18.11 -10.00 39.74
CA LEU A 58 -19.09 -9.13 39.11
C LEU A 58 -20.50 -9.66 39.39
N ASP A 59 -21.37 -8.77 39.87
CA ASP A 59 -22.78 -9.08 40.04
C ASP A 59 -23.58 -8.84 38.71
N TYR A 60 -24.89 -9.05 38.79
CA TYR A 60 -25.78 -8.84 37.64
C TYR A 60 -25.78 -7.37 37.16
N TYR A 61 -25.65 -6.41 38.06
CA TYR A 61 -25.63 -4.99 37.71
C TYR A 61 -24.30 -4.61 37.02
N ASP A 62 -23.21 -5.17 37.48
CA ASP A 62 -21.91 -5.01 36.86
C ASP A 62 -21.88 -5.59 35.43
N GLU A 63 -22.42 -6.80 35.26
CA GLU A 63 -22.55 -7.40 33.92
C GLU A 63 -23.40 -6.56 32.98
N TYR A 64 -24.47 -5.97 33.46
CA TYR A 64 -25.33 -5.07 32.71
C TYR A 64 -24.59 -3.80 32.30
N SER A 65 -23.85 -3.19 33.25
CA SER A 65 -23.03 -2.01 33.00
C SER A 65 -21.92 -2.25 31.99
N ILE A 66 -21.25 -3.41 32.08
CA ILE A 66 -20.23 -3.84 31.13
C ILE A 66 -20.83 -3.99 29.72
N ARG A 67 -22.03 -4.56 29.63
CA ARG A 67 -22.74 -4.71 28.36
C ARG A 67 -23.06 -3.37 27.71
N ILE A 68 -23.54 -2.40 28.50
CA ILE A 68 -23.81 -1.04 28.01
C ILE A 68 -22.50 -0.38 27.53
N ALA A 69 -21.44 -0.48 28.31
CA ALA A 69 -20.12 0.08 27.95
C ALA A 69 -19.59 -0.54 26.67
N TYR A 70 -19.73 -1.87 26.51
CA TYR A 70 -19.36 -2.57 25.29
C TYR A 70 -20.12 -2.05 24.06
N LEU A 71 -21.45 -1.94 24.16
CA LEU A 71 -22.29 -1.45 23.04
C LEU A 71 -21.97 0.00 22.67
N LEU A 72 -21.70 0.85 23.66
CA LEU A 72 -21.25 2.22 23.41
C LEU A 72 -19.91 2.25 22.68
N LEU A 73 -18.93 1.46 23.13
CA LEU A 73 -17.64 1.35 22.48
C LEU A 73 -17.77 0.81 21.05
N GLN A 74 -18.58 -0.24 20.86
CA GLN A 74 -18.85 -0.77 19.53
C GLN A 74 -19.41 0.31 18.59
N SER A 75 -20.40 1.08 19.06
CA SER A 75 -20.97 2.20 18.29
C SER A 75 -19.93 3.28 17.95
N VAL A 76 -19.05 3.63 18.89
CA VAL A 76 -17.96 4.57 18.64
C VAL A 76 -17.00 4.04 17.56
N TYR A 77 -16.61 2.77 17.66
CA TYR A 77 -15.75 2.15 16.65
C TYR A 77 -16.42 2.08 15.26
N GLU A 78 -17.72 1.76 15.21
CA GLU A 78 -18.51 1.82 13.97
C GLU A 78 -18.49 3.22 13.35
N GLN A 79 -18.69 4.27 14.15
CA GLN A 79 -18.62 5.65 13.68
C GLN A 79 -17.21 6.02 13.18
N ILE A 80 -16.15 5.57 13.86
CA ILE A 80 -14.77 5.81 13.44
C ILE A 80 -14.50 5.12 12.08
N VAL A 81 -14.92 3.87 11.92
CA VAL A 81 -14.75 3.12 10.66
C VAL A 81 -15.53 3.79 9.53
N ILE A 82 -16.78 4.19 9.77
CA ILE A 82 -17.59 4.91 8.78
C ILE A 82 -16.93 6.24 8.41
N ALA A 83 -16.48 7.04 9.39
CA ALA A 83 -15.81 8.32 9.13
C ALA A 83 -14.52 8.14 8.34
N GLN A 84 -13.75 7.08 8.64
CA GLN A 84 -12.54 6.75 7.89
C GLN A 84 -12.85 6.29 6.46
N SER A 85 -13.92 5.53 6.25
CA SER A 85 -14.38 5.13 4.91
C SER A 85 -14.83 6.35 4.09
N ILE A 86 -15.60 7.24 4.69
CA ILE A 86 -16.05 8.49 4.05
C ILE A 86 -14.84 9.36 3.66
N GLY A 87 -13.85 9.49 4.56
CA GLY A 87 -12.63 10.25 4.28
C GLY A 87 -11.84 9.67 3.09
N ASN A 88 -11.73 8.36 3.00
CA ASN A 88 -11.09 7.71 1.85
C ASN A 88 -11.88 7.89 0.57
N ILE A 89 -13.21 7.71 0.60
CA ILE A 89 -14.08 7.93 -0.58
C ILE A 89 -13.98 9.38 -1.05
N GLY A 90 -13.95 10.34 -0.12
CA GLY A 90 -13.77 11.75 -0.47
C GLY A 90 -12.43 12.04 -1.16
N PHE A 91 -11.34 11.44 -0.67
CA PHE A 91 -10.04 11.55 -1.30
C PHE A 91 -9.98 10.88 -2.68
N GLU A 92 -10.57 9.71 -2.82
CA GLU A 92 -10.66 9.03 -4.12
C GLU A 92 -11.45 9.82 -5.14
N ASN A 93 -12.60 10.39 -4.74
CA ASN A 93 -13.39 11.25 -5.62
C ASN A 93 -12.57 12.47 -6.06
N LEU A 94 -11.76 13.06 -5.17
CA LEU A 94 -10.86 14.15 -5.52
C LEU A 94 -9.81 13.69 -6.54
N VAL A 95 -9.18 12.52 -6.32
CA VAL A 95 -8.19 11.95 -7.25
C VAL A 95 -8.83 11.68 -8.61
N LEU A 96 -9.99 11.03 -8.66
CA LEU A 96 -10.70 10.75 -9.91
C LEU A 96 -11.09 12.06 -10.64
N LEU A 97 -11.56 13.06 -9.90
CA LEU A 97 -11.83 14.36 -10.46
C LEU A 97 -10.57 15.01 -11.06
N ALA A 98 -9.44 14.96 -10.34
CA ALA A 98 -8.16 15.50 -10.82
C ALA A 98 -7.67 14.79 -12.10
N LEU A 99 -7.90 13.48 -12.22
CA LEU A 99 -7.54 12.69 -13.41
C LEU A 99 -8.41 13.03 -14.63
N HIS A 100 -9.68 13.33 -14.41
CA HIS A 100 -10.66 13.59 -15.48
C HIS A 100 -10.90 15.06 -15.71
N SER A 101 -10.33 15.96 -14.88
CA SER A 101 -10.53 17.40 -15.00
C SER A 101 -10.01 17.93 -16.34
N THR A 102 -10.82 18.79 -16.92
CA THR A 102 -10.43 19.75 -17.94
C THR A 102 -10.20 21.09 -17.24
N GLY A 103 -9.50 22.02 -17.87
CA GLY A 103 -9.13 23.30 -17.23
C GLY A 103 -10.29 24.12 -16.63
N GLU A 104 -11.53 23.78 -16.95
CA GLU A 104 -12.75 24.42 -16.43
C GLU A 104 -13.16 23.90 -15.02
N ASP A 105 -12.57 22.78 -14.56
CA ASP A 105 -12.92 22.15 -13.28
C ASP A 105 -12.04 22.60 -12.11
N GLU A 106 -11.17 23.59 -12.30
CA GLU A 106 -10.16 23.99 -11.30
C GLU A 106 -10.79 24.47 -9.98
N GLU A 107 -11.86 25.27 -10.04
CA GLU A 107 -12.56 25.74 -8.85
C GLU A 107 -13.19 24.59 -8.05
N ARG A 108 -13.75 23.62 -8.76
CA ARG A 108 -14.34 22.42 -8.14
C ARG A 108 -13.28 21.54 -7.47
N LEU A 109 -12.12 21.39 -8.10
CA LEU A 109 -10.97 20.71 -7.53
C LEU A 109 -10.46 21.41 -6.27
N LEU A 110 -10.31 22.74 -6.31
CA LEU A 110 -9.91 23.55 -5.16
C LEU A 110 -10.88 23.38 -3.98
N TYR A 111 -12.18 23.43 -4.25
CA TYR A 111 -13.20 23.26 -3.22
C TYR A 111 -13.14 21.86 -2.58
N GLN A 112 -13.07 20.80 -3.38
CA GLN A 112 -12.99 19.43 -2.87
C GLN A 112 -11.68 19.15 -2.13
N ALA A 113 -10.56 19.67 -2.64
CA ALA A 113 -9.27 19.57 -1.97
C ALA A 113 -9.32 20.23 -0.57
N GLY A 114 -9.92 21.43 -0.48
CA GLY A 114 -10.11 22.13 0.79
C GLY A 114 -10.94 21.33 1.80
N GLN A 115 -12.01 20.66 1.36
CA GLN A 115 -12.82 19.80 2.22
C GLN A 115 -12.04 18.59 2.75
N GLN A 116 -11.06 18.08 2.01
CA GLN A 116 -10.19 16.98 2.39
C GLN A 116 -8.92 17.42 3.14
N GLY A 117 -8.78 18.71 3.42
CA GLY A 117 -7.60 19.29 4.05
C GLY A 117 -6.33 19.18 3.18
N ILE A 118 -6.50 19.15 1.85
CA ILE A 118 -5.41 19.00 0.89
C ILE A 118 -5.13 20.38 0.28
N SER A 119 -3.86 20.81 0.38
CA SER A 119 -3.42 22.01 -0.31
C SER A 119 -3.05 21.70 -1.76
N MET A 120 -3.61 22.45 -2.71
CA MET A 120 -3.27 22.32 -4.12
C MET A 120 -1.83 22.73 -4.44
N ASN A 121 -1.19 23.52 -3.57
CA ASN A 121 0.20 23.97 -3.73
C ASN A 121 1.21 22.97 -3.13
N THR A 122 0.76 22.04 -2.32
CA THR A 122 1.61 20.99 -1.78
C THR A 122 2.06 20.05 -2.90
N ARG A 123 3.32 19.63 -2.82
CA ARG A 123 3.89 18.65 -3.75
C ARG A 123 3.73 17.25 -3.20
N TYR A 124 3.42 16.31 -4.06
CA TYR A 124 3.22 14.91 -3.74
C TYR A 124 4.12 14.03 -4.60
N THR A 125 4.75 13.03 -4.00
CA THR A 125 5.30 11.89 -4.75
C THR A 125 4.13 11.00 -5.15
N CYS A 126 4.26 10.32 -6.28
CA CYS A 126 3.23 9.43 -6.79
C CYS A 126 3.77 8.00 -6.87
N VAL A 127 3.11 7.07 -6.19
CA VAL A 127 3.35 5.63 -6.31
C VAL A 127 2.09 5.01 -6.89
N LEU A 128 2.18 4.53 -8.11
CA LEU A 128 1.12 3.76 -8.77
C LEU A 128 1.37 2.28 -8.49
N PHE A 129 0.35 1.54 -8.07
CA PHE A 129 0.43 0.09 -7.97
C PHE A 129 -0.68 -0.57 -8.78
N HIS A 130 -0.37 -1.75 -9.28
CA HIS A 130 -1.30 -2.56 -10.07
C HIS A 130 -1.27 -4.01 -9.58
N GLN A 131 -2.45 -4.58 -9.41
CA GLN A 131 -2.64 -5.97 -9.03
C GLN A 131 -2.65 -6.85 -10.28
N MET A 132 -1.80 -7.88 -10.30
CA MET A 132 -1.63 -8.77 -11.46
C MET A 132 -2.71 -9.85 -11.55
N ASN A 133 -3.24 -10.30 -10.42
CA ASN A 133 -4.17 -11.43 -10.35
C ASN A 133 -5.61 -10.95 -10.27
N GLU A 134 -6.38 -11.10 -11.35
CA GLU A 134 -7.77 -10.68 -11.48
C GLU A 134 -8.75 -11.45 -10.56
N GLU A 135 -8.39 -12.67 -10.11
CA GLU A 135 -9.27 -13.52 -9.28
C GLU A 135 -9.57 -12.96 -7.88
N LEU A 136 -8.74 -12.03 -7.41
CA LEU A 136 -8.90 -11.36 -6.12
C LEU A 136 -9.18 -9.87 -6.38
N SER A 137 -10.39 -9.55 -6.88
CA SER A 137 -10.72 -8.14 -7.10
C SER A 137 -10.58 -7.35 -5.80
N ALA A 138 -9.80 -6.27 -5.84
CA ALA A 138 -9.59 -5.36 -4.71
C ALA A 138 -10.90 -4.77 -4.18
N ARG A 139 -11.98 -4.84 -4.96
CA ARG A 139 -13.30 -4.36 -4.60
C ARG A 139 -13.89 -5.08 -3.39
N ASN A 140 -13.68 -6.39 -3.28
CA ASN A 140 -14.17 -7.19 -2.14
C ASN A 140 -13.25 -7.08 -0.90
N SER A 141 -12.05 -6.51 -1.08
CA SER A 141 -11.00 -6.47 -0.05
C SER A 141 -10.55 -5.03 0.27
N ARG A 142 -11.25 -4.02 -0.27
CA ARG A 142 -10.83 -2.61 -0.21
C ARG A 142 -10.57 -2.12 1.22
N GLU A 143 -11.45 -2.44 2.15
CA GLU A 143 -11.30 -2.06 3.55
C GLU A 143 -10.06 -2.69 4.18
N GLN A 144 -9.78 -3.96 3.83
CA GLN A 144 -8.59 -4.66 4.29
C GLN A 144 -7.32 -4.05 3.69
N TYR A 145 -7.33 -3.67 2.41
CA TYR A 145 -6.23 -2.93 1.77
C TYR A 145 -5.93 -1.62 2.49
N ILE A 146 -6.98 -0.85 2.77
CA ILE A 146 -6.85 0.42 3.51
C ILE A 146 -6.30 0.17 4.92
N ALA A 147 -6.73 -0.89 5.59
CA ALA A 147 -6.21 -1.26 6.91
C ALA A 147 -4.73 -1.65 6.86
N VAL A 148 -4.34 -2.47 5.87
CA VAL A 148 -2.94 -2.85 5.65
C VAL A 148 -2.09 -1.62 5.32
N PHE A 149 -2.58 -0.74 4.43
CA PHE A 149 -1.90 0.50 4.08
C PHE A 149 -1.65 1.37 5.31
N LYS A 150 -2.67 1.60 6.15
CA LYS A 150 -2.54 2.40 7.39
C LYS A 150 -1.49 1.84 8.35
N ASN A 151 -1.30 0.53 8.36
CA ASN A 151 -0.30 -0.14 9.20
C ASN A 151 1.09 -0.21 8.55
N SER A 152 1.25 0.22 7.29
CA SER A 152 2.52 0.21 6.58
C SER A 152 3.33 1.48 6.80
N GLN A 153 4.64 1.40 6.53
CA GLN A 153 5.51 2.57 6.56
C GLN A 153 5.15 3.58 5.47
N LEU A 154 4.57 3.11 4.36
CA LEU A 154 4.16 3.95 3.24
C LEU A 154 3.01 4.90 3.60
N SER A 155 2.25 4.62 4.67
CA SER A 155 1.12 5.46 5.11
C SER A 155 1.53 6.78 5.77
N LYS A 156 2.81 6.95 6.13
CA LYS A 156 3.28 8.16 6.80
C LYS A 156 3.19 9.36 5.85
N ASN A 157 2.35 10.33 6.20
CA ASN A 157 2.04 11.51 5.38
C ASN A 157 1.56 11.17 3.96
N ALA A 158 0.94 10.00 3.79
CA ALA A 158 0.45 9.53 2.52
C ALA A 158 -1.04 9.19 2.56
N LYS A 159 -1.68 9.29 1.41
CA LYS A 159 -3.08 8.92 1.20
C LYS A 159 -3.18 7.94 0.04
N LEU A 160 -4.04 6.95 0.21
CA LEU A 160 -4.31 5.91 -0.78
C LEU A 160 -5.63 6.21 -1.49
N ALA A 161 -5.66 6.09 -2.82
CA ALA A 161 -6.87 6.11 -3.62
C ALA A 161 -6.85 4.96 -4.63
N PHE A 162 -8.01 4.35 -4.87
CA PHE A 162 -8.17 3.36 -5.94
C PHE A 162 -8.68 4.07 -7.20
N LEU A 163 -8.03 3.80 -8.32
CA LEU A 163 -8.40 4.34 -9.64
C LEU A 163 -9.40 3.42 -10.32
N ASP A 164 -9.23 2.13 -10.17
CA ASP A 164 -10.10 1.05 -10.65
C ASP A 164 -10.03 -0.16 -9.72
N GLU A 165 -10.54 -1.31 -10.17
CA GLU A 165 -10.60 -2.54 -9.37
C GLU A 165 -9.22 -3.12 -9.05
N ASN A 166 -8.21 -2.86 -9.89
CA ASN A 166 -6.89 -3.46 -9.79
C ASN A 166 -5.76 -2.44 -9.63
N THR A 167 -6.07 -1.15 -9.77
CA THR A 167 -5.07 -0.08 -9.77
C THR A 167 -5.33 0.92 -8.66
N GLY A 168 -4.31 1.23 -7.91
CA GLY A 168 -4.36 2.28 -6.90
C GLY A 168 -3.17 3.21 -6.97
N VAL A 169 -3.32 4.38 -6.38
CA VAL A 169 -2.30 5.40 -6.28
C VAL A 169 -2.10 5.80 -4.82
N VAL A 170 -0.85 5.90 -4.42
CA VAL A 170 -0.44 6.46 -3.13
C VAL A 170 0.24 7.80 -3.39
N LEU A 171 -0.29 8.85 -2.76
CA LEU A 171 0.25 10.19 -2.81
C LEU A 171 0.87 10.52 -1.46
N THR A 172 2.20 10.68 -1.43
CA THR A 172 2.92 11.05 -0.21
C THR A 172 3.27 12.53 -0.28
N GLU A 173 2.89 13.27 0.74
CA GLU A 173 3.18 14.69 0.86
C GLU A 173 4.68 14.93 1.05
N LEU A 174 5.24 15.83 0.24
CA LEU A 174 6.61 16.32 0.38
C LEU A 174 6.60 17.63 1.15
N SER A 175 7.27 17.64 2.30
CA SER A 175 7.62 18.90 2.97
C SER A 175 8.99 19.40 2.46
N ASP A 176 9.24 20.70 2.55
CA ASP A 176 10.48 21.32 2.06
C ASP A 176 11.76 20.70 2.65
N SER A 177 11.65 19.97 3.76
CA SER A 177 12.75 19.31 4.46
C SER A 177 12.87 17.80 4.20
N VAL A 178 11.91 17.18 3.49
CA VAL A 178 11.88 15.72 3.28
C VAL A 178 11.89 15.40 1.80
N SER A 179 13.00 14.87 1.32
CA SER A 179 13.09 14.19 0.03
C SER A 179 13.35 12.70 0.28
N TYR A 180 12.58 11.86 -0.36
CA TYR A 180 12.78 10.42 -0.25
C TYR A 180 13.86 9.95 -1.21
N SER A 181 14.89 9.27 -0.70
CA SER A 181 15.84 8.58 -1.57
C SER A 181 15.16 7.38 -2.24
N GLN A 182 15.74 6.88 -3.34
CA GLN A 182 15.24 5.67 -4.00
C GLN A 182 15.14 4.49 -3.01
N LYS A 183 16.17 4.32 -2.17
CA LYS A 183 16.25 3.25 -1.18
C LYS A 183 15.16 3.33 -0.11
N ASP A 184 14.86 4.54 0.35
CA ASP A 184 13.82 4.76 1.36
C ASP A 184 12.45 4.44 0.78
N MET A 185 12.18 4.88 -0.45
CA MET A 185 10.91 4.62 -1.12
C MET A 185 10.73 3.13 -1.44
N GLU A 186 11.77 2.47 -1.97
CA GLU A 186 11.75 1.02 -2.20
C GLU A 186 11.50 0.25 -0.89
N GLY A 187 12.12 0.67 0.22
CA GLY A 187 11.91 0.06 1.54
C GLY A 187 10.46 0.21 2.04
N MET A 188 9.87 1.40 1.91
CA MET A 188 8.46 1.63 2.31
C MET A 188 7.48 0.85 1.44
N ILE A 189 7.73 0.75 0.13
CA ILE A 189 6.90 -0.03 -0.79
C ILE A 189 7.02 -1.52 -0.48
N SER A 190 8.22 -2.02 -0.22
CA SER A 190 8.44 -3.43 0.13
C SER A 190 7.77 -3.81 1.46
N ASP A 191 7.76 -2.92 2.47
CA ASP A 191 6.99 -3.14 3.71
C ASP A 191 5.48 -3.24 3.43
N PHE A 192 4.97 -2.37 2.57
CA PHE A 192 3.57 -2.43 2.16
C PHE A 192 3.24 -3.71 1.38
N GLU A 193 4.06 -4.08 0.38
CA GLU A 193 3.90 -5.32 -0.39
C GLU A 193 3.91 -6.54 0.53
N GLN A 194 4.86 -6.64 1.45
CA GLN A 194 4.95 -7.76 2.38
C GLN A 194 3.68 -7.91 3.22
N LYS A 195 3.17 -6.83 3.79
CA LYS A 195 1.93 -6.84 4.59
C LYS A 195 0.69 -7.20 3.76
N ILE A 196 0.65 -6.79 2.49
CA ILE A 196 -0.40 -7.21 1.57
C ILE A 196 -0.32 -8.71 1.32
N VAL A 197 0.87 -9.26 1.05
CA VAL A 197 1.05 -10.70 0.81
C VAL A 197 0.75 -11.52 2.06
N GLU A 198 1.06 -11.03 3.26
CA GLU A 198 0.68 -11.66 4.53
C GLU A 198 -0.84 -11.75 4.70
N THR A 199 -1.57 -10.73 4.27
CA THR A 199 -3.04 -10.68 4.34
C THR A 199 -3.70 -11.44 3.18
N PHE A 200 -3.07 -11.40 2.01
CA PHE A 200 -3.55 -11.98 0.75
C PHE A 200 -2.43 -12.79 0.07
N PRO A 201 -2.18 -14.05 0.47
CA PRO A 201 -1.00 -14.82 0.04
C PRO A 201 -0.84 -15.08 -1.45
N LYS A 202 -1.91 -14.90 -2.25
CA LYS A 202 -1.87 -15.09 -3.71
C LYS A 202 -1.75 -13.79 -4.49
N MET A 203 -1.68 -12.66 -3.79
CA MET A 203 -1.69 -11.36 -4.43
C MET A 203 -0.29 -10.97 -4.91
N GLU A 204 -0.20 -10.55 -6.14
CA GLU A 204 1.01 -10.01 -6.74
C GLU A 204 0.78 -8.56 -7.13
N LEU A 205 1.66 -7.67 -6.64
CA LEU A 205 1.62 -6.25 -6.92
C LEU A 205 2.84 -5.81 -7.71
N GLU A 206 2.63 -4.84 -8.56
CA GLU A 206 3.66 -4.12 -9.30
C GLU A 206 3.54 -2.64 -8.98
N PHE A 207 4.69 -1.96 -8.95
CA PHE A 207 4.75 -0.56 -8.52
C PHE A 207 5.55 0.28 -9.51
N ALA A 208 5.04 1.48 -9.79
CA ALA A 208 5.79 2.51 -10.47
C ALA A 208 5.85 3.76 -9.60
N VAL A 209 7.03 4.37 -9.54
CA VAL A 209 7.33 5.48 -8.62
C VAL A 209 7.76 6.71 -9.38
N LEU A 210 7.14 7.84 -9.08
CA LEU A 210 7.57 9.18 -9.47
C LEU A 210 7.91 9.94 -8.19
N ARG A 211 9.21 10.04 -7.86
CA ARG A 211 9.69 10.71 -6.65
C ARG A 211 9.68 12.23 -6.77
N GLU A 212 9.75 12.75 -7.98
CA GLU A 212 9.65 14.18 -8.22
C GLU A 212 8.30 14.69 -7.72
N GLY A 213 8.33 15.62 -6.78
CA GLY A 213 7.11 16.18 -6.21
C GLY A 213 6.35 17.02 -7.22
N LYS A 214 5.13 16.61 -7.54
CA LYS A 214 4.21 17.32 -8.41
C LYS A 214 3.01 17.86 -7.63
N LYS A 215 2.45 18.95 -8.08
CA LYS A 215 1.23 19.51 -7.48
C LYS A 215 0.01 18.64 -7.79
N MET A 216 -1.03 18.78 -6.98
CA MET A 216 -2.30 18.06 -7.21
C MET A 216 -2.90 18.33 -8.59
N SER A 217 -2.74 19.53 -9.13
CA SER A 217 -3.16 19.89 -10.51
C SER A 217 -2.41 19.10 -11.59
N GLU A 218 -1.24 18.56 -11.29
CA GLU A 218 -0.41 17.76 -12.21
C GLU A 218 -0.59 16.26 -12.00
N LEU A 219 -1.56 15.84 -11.16
CA LEU A 219 -1.77 14.42 -10.80
C LEU A 219 -2.00 13.55 -12.02
N LYS A 220 -2.77 14.01 -12.99
CA LYS A 220 -3.03 13.30 -14.26
C LYS A 220 -1.72 12.94 -14.96
N SER A 221 -0.85 13.92 -15.15
CA SER A 221 0.45 13.70 -15.79
C SER A 221 1.35 12.77 -14.97
N SER A 222 1.27 12.84 -13.64
CA SER A 222 2.02 11.97 -12.72
C SER A 222 1.59 10.50 -12.85
N VAL A 223 0.27 10.24 -12.84
CA VAL A 223 -0.28 8.89 -13.00
C VAL A 223 0.01 8.33 -14.40
N GLU A 224 -0.14 9.14 -15.46
CA GLU A 224 0.21 8.74 -16.82
C GLU A 224 1.70 8.41 -16.94
N THR A 225 2.57 9.18 -16.30
CA THR A 225 4.02 8.93 -16.27
C THR A 225 4.31 7.63 -15.53
N CYS A 226 3.73 7.39 -14.35
CA CYS A 226 3.87 6.13 -13.64
C CYS A 226 3.38 4.94 -14.49
N GLY A 227 2.26 5.09 -15.21
CA GLY A 227 1.76 4.06 -16.13
C GLY A 227 2.74 3.72 -17.26
N LYS A 228 3.42 4.74 -17.83
CA LYS A 228 4.48 4.55 -18.83
C LYS A 228 5.70 3.86 -18.22
N VAL A 229 6.12 4.29 -17.02
CA VAL A 229 7.23 3.69 -16.27
C VAL A 229 6.97 2.21 -16.01
N MET A 230 5.77 1.85 -15.58
CA MET A 230 5.38 0.47 -15.33
C MET A 230 5.43 -0.38 -16.61
N LYS A 231 4.85 0.11 -17.73
CA LYS A 231 4.86 -0.59 -19.02
C LYS A 231 6.28 -0.82 -19.55
N LEU A 232 7.13 0.20 -19.45
CA LEU A 232 8.53 0.11 -19.90
C LEU A 232 9.35 -0.74 -18.93
N GLY A 233 9.14 -0.60 -17.63
CA GLY A 233 9.81 -1.37 -16.61
C GLY A 233 9.60 -2.87 -16.77
N LYS A 234 8.39 -3.30 -17.08
CA LYS A 234 8.09 -4.71 -17.42
C LYS A 234 8.92 -5.23 -18.59
N LYS A 235 9.12 -4.40 -19.62
CA LYS A 235 9.89 -4.77 -20.80
C LYS A 235 11.40 -4.76 -20.54
N LEU A 236 11.91 -3.72 -19.87
CA LEU A 236 13.34 -3.51 -19.67
C LEU A 236 13.91 -4.30 -18.48
N CYS A 237 13.14 -4.43 -17.41
CA CYS A 237 13.55 -5.06 -16.16
C CYS A 237 12.46 -6.02 -15.65
N PRO A 238 12.15 -7.12 -16.35
CA PRO A 238 11.01 -8.00 -16.03
C PRO A 238 11.15 -8.73 -14.68
N LYS A 239 12.35 -8.78 -14.11
CA LYS A 239 12.60 -9.39 -12.79
C LYS A 239 12.31 -8.47 -11.62
N LYS A 240 12.12 -7.18 -11.85
CA LYS A 240 11.77 -6.21 -10.82
C LYS A 240 10.26 -6.05 -10.75
N LYS A 241 9.77 -5.72 -9.58
CA LYS A 241 8.35 -5.35 -9.33
C LYS A 241 8.17 -3.86 -9.02
N ILE A 242 9.26 -3.17 -8.72
CA ILE A 242 9.28 -1.74 -8.39
C ILE A 242 10.14 -1.02 -9.44
N TRP A 243 9.55 -0.08 -10.16
CA TRP A 243 10.22 0.73 -11.18
C TRP A 243 10.13 2.20 -10.83
N ASP A 244 11.30 2.82 -10.74
CA ASP A 244 11.42 4.25 -10.49
C ASP A 244 11.57 5.01 -11.81
N TYR A 245 10.94 6.18 -11.91
CA TYR A 245 11.04 7.05 -13.08
C TYR A 245 12.49 7.43 -13.41
N GLU A 246 13.33 7.67 -12.42
CA GLU A 246 14.74 8.03 -12.66
C GLU A 246 15.55 6.88 -13.28
N MET A 247 15.17 5.63 -13.02
CA MET A 247 15.80 4.46 -13.65
C MET A 247 15.40 4.30 -15.12
N ILE A 248 14.16 4.61 -15.45
CA ILE A 248 13.54 4.35 -16.75
C ILE A 248 13.37 5.65 -17.55
N GLY A 249 13.46 6.78 -16.86
CA GLY A 249 13.16 8.11 -17.38
C GLY A 249 13.81 8.48 -18.70
N PRO A 250 15.09 8.16 -18.96
CA PRO A 250 15.68 8.38 -20.25
C PRO A 250 14.94 7.68 -21.41
N PHE A 251 14.23 6.61 -21.11
CA PHE A 251 13.46 5.83 -22.08
C PHE A 251 11.96 6.16 -22.07
N ALA A 252 11.47 6.79 -21.01
CA ALA A 252 10.03 7.09 -20.83
C ALA A 252 9.49 8.11 -21.84
N TRP A 253 10.35 8.99 -22.37
CA TRP A 253 10.01 9.94 -23.42
C TRP A 253 10.22 9.38 -24.83
N LEU A 254 10.93 8.26 -24.98
CA LEU A 254 11.08 7.55 -26.24
C LEU A 254 9.77 6.82 -26.58
N GLN A 255 8.79 7.56 -27.06
CA GLN A 255 7.55 7.01 -27.62
C GLN A 255 7.78 6.62 -29.07
N ILE A 256 8.66 5.65 -29.32
CA ILE A 256 8.78 5.08 -30.65
C ILE A 256 7.67 4.03 -30.78
N PRO A 257 6.72 4.17 -31.72
CA PRO A 257 5.73 3.14 -32.00
C PRO A 257 6.42 1.80 -32.23
N GLU A 258 5.86 0.72 -31.70
CA GLU A 258 6.50 -0.62 -31.73
C GLU A 258 6.88 -1.04 -33.16
N LYS A 259 6.03 -0.71 -34.15
CA LYS A 259 6.30 -0.96 -35.59
C LYS A 259 7.49 -0.15 -36.12
N GLU A 260 7.66 1.09 -35.70
CA GLU A 260 8.80 1.90 -36.14
C GLU A 260 10.09 1.45 -35.45
N LEU A 261 10.00 1.02 -34.18
CA LEU A 261 11.13 0.43 -33.48
C LEU A 261 11.56 -0.90 -34.13
N GLU A 262 10.63 -1.75 -34.50
CA GLU A 262 10.91 -3.00 -35.26
C GLU A 262 11.53 -2.71 -36.62
N GLN A 263 11.07 -1.69 -37.32
CA GLN A 263 11.68 -1.28 -38.61
C GLN A 263 13.09 -0.73 -38.42
N MET A 264 13.30 0.14 -37.43
CA MET A 264 14.63 0.70 -37.13
C MET A 264 15.62 -0.36 -36.66
N LEU A 265 15.13 -1.38 -35.92
CA LEU A 265 15.95 -2.44 -35.37
C LEU A 265 16.08 -3.65 -36.33
N SER A 266 15.30 -3.72 -37.43
CA SER A 266 15.28 -4.90 -38.30
C SER A 266 16.66 -5.26 -38.83
N GLU A 267 17.45 -4.27 -39.23
CA GLU A 267 18.83 -4.47 -39.69
C GLU A 267 19.76 -4.97 -38.58
N TYR A 268 19.54 -4.51 -37.36
CA TYR A 268 20.33 -4.92 -36.18
C TYR A 268 19.85 -6.23 -35.58
N LEU A 269 18.56 -6.55 -35.67
CA LEU A 269 17.99 -7.82 -35.17
C LEU A 269 18.53 -9.01 -35.97
N ASP A 270 18.79 -8.85 -37.25
CA ASP A 270 19.41 -9.90 -38.05
C ASP A 270 20.89 -10.09 -37.68
N MET A 271 21.61 -9.01 -37.35
CA MET A 271 22.97 -9.12 -36.77
C MET A 271 22.95 -9.80 -35.39
N MET A 272 21.91 -9.59 -34.59
CA MET A 272 21.77 -10.18 -33.25
C MET A 272 21.45 -11.68 -33.29
N LYS A 273 20.90 -12.18 -34.37
CA LYS A 273 20.60 -13.61 -34.56
C LYS A 273 21.82 -14.43 -35.02
N ASP A 274 22.89 -13.77 -35.48
CA ASP A 274 24.11 -14.45 -35.91
C ASP A 274 24.92 -14.89 -34.70
N GLU A 275 25.15 -16.20 -34.56
CA GLU A 275 25.93 -16.80 -33.47
C GLU A 275 27.32 -16.18 -33.32
N LYS A 276 27.91 -15.65 -34.41
CA LYS A 276 29.21 -14.99 -34.42
C LYS A 276 29.22 -13.66 -33.62
N ASN A 277 28.07 -13.06 -33.43
CA ASN A 277 27.95 -11.75 -32.77
C ASN A 277 27.58 -11.86 -31.28
N VAL A 278 27.43 -13.07 -30.75
CA VAL A 278 27.02 -13.29 -29.33
C VAL A 278 28.01 -12.68 -28.37
N GLU A 279 29.31 -12.81 -28.60
CA GLU A 279 30.34 -12.20 -27.77
C GLU A 279 30.32 -10.68 -27.86
N LEU A 280 30.09 -10.13 -29.03
CA LEU A 280 30.01 -8.68 -29.26
C LEU A 280 28.79 -8.08 -28.55
N LEU A 281 27.67 -8.77 -28.60
CA LEU A 281 26.44 -8.40 -27.88
C LEU A 281 26.62 -8.49 -26.38
N ARG A 282 27.32 -9.51 -25.89
CA ARG A 282 27.67 -9.64 -24.47
C ARG A 282 28.55 -8.48 -24.03
N THR A 283 29.57 -8.15 -24.84
CA THR A 283 30.46 -7.02 -24.59
C THR A 283 29.71 -5.70 -24.56
N LEU A 284 28.83 -5.47 -25.54
CA LEU A 284 27.99 -4.29 -25.62
C LEU A 284 27.06 -4.16 -24.40
N LYS A 285 26.45 -5.26 -23.98
CA LYS A 285 25.59 -5.30 -22.80
C LYS A 285 26.36 -4.90 -21.53
N VAL A 286 27.52 -5.51 -21.30
CA VAL A 286 28.38 -5.20 -20.15
C VAL A 286 28.86 -3.74 -20.22
N TYR A 287 29.13 -3.22 -21.39
CA TYR A 287 29.53 -1.82 -21.60
C TYR A 287 28.41 -0.84 -21.23
N LEU A 288 27.19 -1.11 -21.67
CA LEU A 288 26.01 -0.29 -21.33
C LEU A 288 25.68 -0.36 -19.84
N GLU A 289 25.76 -1.56 -19.24
CA GLU A 289 25.52 -1.77 -17.80
C GLU A 289 26.53 -1.05 -16.89
N ASN A 290 27.73 -0.74 -17.42
CA ASN A 290 28.78 0.01 -16.71
C ASN A 290 28.89 1.47 -17.17
N ASN A 291 27.78 2.10 -17.52
CA ASN A 291 27.71 3.51 -17.92
C ASN A 291 28.71 3.87 -19.04
N MET A 292 28.87 2.98 -20.01
CA MET A 292 29.76 3.15 -21.15
C MET A 292 31.26 3.35 -20.75
N ASN A 293 31.66 2.79 -19.62
CA ASN A 293 33.05 2.84 -19.15
C ASN A 293 33.86 1.66 -19.69
N PHE A 294 34.79 1.94 -20.61
CA PHE A 294 35.63 0.92 -21.26
C PHE A 294 36.49 0.14 -20.27
N SER A 295 37.13 0.82 -19.31
CA SER A 295 38.05 0.16 -18.37
C SER A 295 37.33 -0.83 -17.48
N VAL A 296 36.20 -0.44 -16.90
CA VAL A 296 35.35 -1.32 -16.05
C VAL A 296 34.77 -2.46 -16.86
N THR A 297 34.42 -2.20 -18.12
CA THR A 297 33.88 -3.22 -19.02
C THR A 297 34.93 -4.28 -19.35
N ALA A 298 36.16 -3.83 -19.68
CA ALA A 298 37.26 -4.74 -19.97
C ALA A 298 37.61 -5.64 -18.78
N GLU A 299 37.69 -5.08 -17.57
CA GLU A 299 37.92 -5.85 -16.34
C GLU A 299 36.85 -6.92 -16.11
N LYS A 300 35.57 -6.59 -16.32
CA LYS A 300 34.47 -7.53 -16.14
C LYS A 300 34.39 -8.62 -17.21
N ILE A 301 34.80 -8.32 -18.43
CA ILE A 301 34.80 -9.31 -19.52
C ILE A 301 35.97 -10.29 -19.37
N ILE A 302 37.14 -9.81 -18.90
CA ILE A 302 38.32 -10.66 -18.67
C ILE A 302 38.15 -11.54 -17.44
N ALA A 303 37.30 -11.15 -16.49
CA ALA A 303 37.04 -11.91 -15.26
C ALA A 303 36.02 -13.05 -15.42
N PHE A 304 35.48 -13.25 -16.64
CA PHE A 304 34.59 -14.34 -17.03
C PHE A 304 35.20 -15.22 -18.11
#